data_ed7773f1d846c72a786a81cc6ddadffb
#
_entry.id   ed7773f1d846c72a786a81cc6ddadffb
#
_cell.length_a   1.000
_cell.length_b   1.000
_cell.length_c   1.000
_cell.angle_alpha   90.00
_cell.angle_beta   90.00
_cell.angle_gamma   90.00
#
_symmetry.space_group_name_H-M   'P 1'
#
loop_
_entity.id
_entity.type
_entity.pdbx_description
1 polymer ?
#
loop_
_entity_poly.entity_id
_entity_poly.type
_entity_poly.pdbx_seq_one_letter_code
_entity_poly.pdbx_strand_id
1 'polypeptide(L)'
;GAGKSSMLNVINGFYHPQEGDIFFHGKKRRSLKPYQIAEQGTARTFQNIALFKGMSTLDNIMTGRITHMKTNLLDQMLWWRSAETEEVANREVVERIIDFLEIQAIRKTPVGRLPYGLQKRVELGRALAAEPKLLLLDEPMAGMNVEEKEDMSRFILDVNDEFGTTIALIEHDMGVVMDIADRVVVMDYGKKIGDGTPSEVRANQAVIDAYLGVAHD
;
A
#
# COMPACT_ATOMS: atom_id res chain seq x y z
N GLY A 1 -14.86 -3.45 -14.60
CA GLY A 1 -13.99 -2.31 -14.51
C GLY A 1 -14.58 -1.03 -13.98
N ALA A 2 -14.89 -0.92 -12.66
CA ALA A 2 -15.49 0.31 -12.08
C ALA A 2 -14.54 1.53 -12.02
N GLY A 3 -13.25 1.40 -12.45
CA GLY A 3 -12.28 2.50 -12.44
C GLY A 3 -11.45 2.65 -11.16
N LYS A 4 -11.58 1.74 -10.19
CA LYS A 4 -10.84 1.81 -8.90
C LYS A 4 -9.32 1.87 -9.07
N SER A 5 -8.72 0.94 -9.82
CA SER A 5 -7.27 0.93 -10.08
C SER A 5 -6.83 2.14 -10.90
N SER A 6 -7.69 2.69 -11.79
CA SER A 6 -7.41 3.94 -12.49
C SER A 6 -7.34 5.12 -11.51
N MET A 7 -8.20 5.16 -10.49
CA MET A 7 -8.12 6.15 -9.42
C MET A 7 -6.79 6.07 -8.67
N LEU A 8 -6.35 4.86 -8.26
CA LEU A 8 -5.02 4.71 -7.63
C LEU A 8 -3.89 5.14 -8.56
N ASN A 9 -3.99 4.88 -9.87
CA ASN A 9 -2.99 5.32 -10.84
C ASN A 9 -2.93 6.84 -10.95
N VAL A 10 -4.08 7.53 -10.83
CA VAL A 10 -4.13 9.01 -10.78
C VAL A 10 -3.51 9.52 -9.48
N ILE A 11 -3.83 8.95 -8.33
CA ILE A 11 -3.28 9.35 -7.03
C ILE A 11 -1.76 9.16 -7.00
N ASN A 12 -1.27 8.08 -7.61
CA ASN A 12 0.16 7.73 -7.65
C ASN A 12 0.94 8.35 -8.83
N GLY A 13 0.29 9.19 -9.65
CA GLY A 13 0.93 9.96 -10.73
C GLY A 13 1.28 9.19 -11.98
N PHE A 14 0.79 7.94 -12.13
CA PHE A 14 0.90 7.21 -13.40
C PHE A 14 -0.03 7.80 -14.47
N TYR A 15 -1.21 8.27 -14.05
CA TYR A 15 -2.15 8.98 -14.91
C TYR A 15 -2.34 10.40 -14.39
N HIS A 16 -2.50 11.35 -15.31
CA HIS A 16 -2.83 12.71 -14.97
C HIS A 16 -4.32 12.94 -15.15
N PRO A 17 -5.02 13.54 -14.17
CA PRO A 17 -6.43 13.89 -14.33
C PRO A 17 -6.56 14.94 -15.45
N GLN A 18 -7.53 14.75 -16.34
CA GLN A 18 -7.86 15.71 -17.39
C GLN A 18 -8.59 16.92 -16.80
N GLU A 19 -9.41 16.69 -15.77
CA GLU A 19 -10.14 17.69 -15.03
C GLU A 19 -10.01 17.46 -13.52
N GLY A 20 -10.17 18.53 -12.74
CA GLY A 20 -10.06 18.47 -11.29
C GLY A 20 -8.63 18.56 -10.78
N ASP A 21 -8.51 18.49 -9.46
CA ASP A 21 -7.25 18.69 -8.74
C ASP A 21 -7.06 17.62 -7.66
N ILE A 22 -5.81 17.27 -7.41
CA ILE A 22 -5.41 16.39 -6.31
C ILE A 22 -4.76 17.23 -5.23
N PHE A 23 -5.23 17.09 -3.99
CA PHE A 23 -4.63 17.72 -2.81
C PHE A 23 -4.06 16.64 -1.90
N PHE A 24 -2.84 16.86 -1.41
CA PHE A 24 -2.18 16.00 -0.44
C PHE A 24 -1.61 16.87 0.68
N HIS A 25 -2.00 16.61 1.93
CA HIS A 25 -1.71 17.46 3.08
C HIS A 25 -2.02 18.95 2.82
N GLY A 26 -3.17 19.24 2.23
CA GLY A 26 -3.62 20.61 1.89
C GLY A 26 -2.86 21.29 0.74
N LYS A 27 -1.87 20.63 0.14
CA LYS A 27 -1.12 21.17 -1.00
C LYS A 27 -1.60 20.53 -2.30
N LYS A 28 -1.86 21.36 -3.30
CA LYS A 28 -2.23 20.91 -4.64
C LYS A 28 -1.04 20.18 -5.28
N ARG A 29 -1.27 18.93 -5.68
CA ARG A 29 -0.33 18.16 -6.51
C ARG A 29 -0.50 18.58 -7.97
N ARG A 30 0.55 19.18 -8.54
CA ARG A 30 0.62 19.47 -9.97
C ARG A 30 1.41 18.34 -10.62
N SER A 31 0.96 17.82 -11.75
CA SER A 31 1.67 16.90 -12.68
C SER A 31 3.00 16.29 -12.15
N LEU A 32 2.93 15.59 -11.02
CA LEU A 32 4.11 14.98 -10.38
C LEU A 32 4.35 13.59 -10.99
N LYS A 33 5.62 13.26 -11.17
CA LYS A 33 6.03 11.90 -11.54
C LYS A 33 5.91 10.95 -10.34
N PRO A 34 5.75 9.64 -10.54
CA PRO A 34 5.58 8.67 -9.44
C PRO A 34 6.69 8.75 -8.38
N TYR A 35 7.96 8.95 -8.75
CA TYR A 35 9.04 9.05 -7.79
C TYR A 35 8.91 10.29 -6.88
N GLN A 36 8.42 11.43 -7.41
CA GLN A 36 8.18 12.65 -6.62
C GLN A 36 7.01 12.45 -5.64
N ILE A 37 6.03 11.64 -6.01
CA ILE A 37 4.91 11.27 -5.14
C ILE A 37 5.39 10.33 -4.03
N ALA A 38 6.30 9.41 -4.33
CA ALA A 38 6.93 8.56 -3.33
C ALA A 38 7.76 9.40 -2.33
N GLU A 39 8.55 10.37 -2.80
CA GLU A 39 9.30 11.31 -1.95
C GLU A 39 8.39 12.15 -1.03
N GLN A 40 7.13 12.40 -1.45
CA GLN A 40 6.14 13.07 -0.60
C GLN A 40 5.52 12.15 0.47
N GLY A 41 5.90 10.88 0.49
CA GLY A 41 5.41 9.90 1.48
C GLY A 41 4.17 9.13 1.01
N THR A 42 4.04 8.84 -0.28
CA THR A 42 3.03 7.91 -0.77
C THR A 42 3.70 6.61 -1.20
N ALA A 43 3.30 5.47 -0.62
CA ALA A 43 3.71 4.14 -1.07
C ALA A 43 2.51 3.38 -1.65
N ARG A 44 2.79 2.38 -2.48
CA ARG A 44 1.77 1.53 -3.09
C ARG A 44 2.24 0.09 -3.16
N THR A 45 1.34 -0.85 -2.86
CA THR A 45 1.44 -2.24 -3.30
C THR A 45 0.74 -2.42 -4.63
N PHE A 46 1.11 -3.45 -5.38
CA PHE A 46 0.49 -3.76 -6.68
C PHE A 46 -0.38 -5.00 -6.55
N GLN A 47 -1.41 -5.11 -7.40
CA GLN A 47 -2.27 -6.28 -7.46
C GLN A 47 -1.47 -7.58 -7.69
N ASN A 48 -0.46 -7.52 -8.57
CA ASN A 48 0.50 -8.62 -8.76
C ASN A 48 1.74 -8.38 -7.90
N ILE A 49 2.16 -9.41 -7.19
CA ILE A 49 3.36 -9.36 -6.34
C ILE A 49 4.59 -8.98 -7.16
N ALA A 50 5.18 -7.82 -6.85
CA ALA A 50 6.34 -7.28 -7.55
C ALA A 50 7.62 -7.41 -6.70
N LEU A 51 7.86 -8.60 -6.13
CA LEU A 51 9.06 -8.90 -5.34
C LEU A 51 10.18 -9.48 -6.20
N PHE A 52 11.42 -9.25 -5.77
CA PHE A 52 12.61 -9.84 -6.38
C PHE A 52 12.79 -11.28 -5.87
N LYS A 53 12.30 -12.25 -6.62
CA LYS A 53 12.18 -13.67 -6.21
C LYS A 53 13.48 -14.32 -5.72
N GLY A 54 14.64 -13.89 -6.24
CA GLY A 54 15.96 -14.40 -5.86
C GLY A 54 16.55 -13.75 -4.61
N MET A 55 15.99 -12.63 -4.16
CA MET A 55 16.47 -11.91 -2.96
C MET A 55 15.77 -12.42 -1.71
N SER A 56 16.44 -12.27 -0.55
CA SER A 56 15.86 -12.61 0.75
C SER A 56 14.69 -11.68 1.10
N THR A 57 13.89 -12.08 2.08
CA THR A 57 12.84 -11.24 2.68
C THR A 57 13.39 -9.91 3.14
N LEU A 58 14.48 -9.93 3.91
CA LEU A 58 15.16 -8.72 4.40
C LEU A 58 15.55 -7.79 3.25
N ASP A 59 16.22 -8.33 2.22
CA ASP A 59 16.72 -7.53 1.10
C ASP A 59 15.58 -6.94 0.28
N ASN A 60 14.48 -7.69 0.10
CA ASN A 60 13.28 -7.17 -0.56
C ASN A 60 12.68 -5.98 0.19
N ILE A 61 12.54 -6.09 1.51
CA ILE A 61 12.00 -4.99 2.33
C ILE A 61 12.98 -3.81 2.32
N MET A 62 14.29 -4.07 2.36
CA MET A 62 15.34 -3.05 2.28
C MET A 62 15.26 -2.20 1.00
N THR A 63 14.78 -2.77 -0.13
CA THR A 63 14.56 -1.97 -1.35
C THR A 63 13.54 -0.85 -1.16
N GLY A 64 12.64 -0.96 -0.19
CA GLY A 64 11.68 0.10 0.17
C GLY A 64 12.35 1.35 0.77
N ARG A 65 13.59 1.22 1.28
CA ARG A 65 14.36 2.34 1.86
C ARG A 65 15.02 3.25 0.83
N ILE A 66 14.95 2.92 -0.45
CA ILE A 66 15.67 3.63 -1.52
C ILE A 66 15.38 5.14 -1.56
N THR A 67 14.17 5.55 -1.19
CA THR A 67 13.76 6.97 -1.12
C THR A 67 14.39 7.72 0.06
N HIS A 68 14.91 6.99 1.05
CA HIS A 68 15.56 7.53 2.24
C HIS A 68 17.08 7.51 2.16
N MET A 69 17.66 6.80 1.18
CA MET A 69 19.10 6.78 0.95
C MET A 69 19.54 8.10 0.30
N LYS A 70 20.35 8.87 1.02
CA LYS A 70 20.83 10.19 0.59
C LYS A 70 22.21 10.14 -0.07
N THR A 71 22.94 9.06 0.10
CA THR A 71 24.32 8.93 -0.40
C THR A 71 24.35 8.70 -1.90
N ASN A 72 24.90 9.68 -2.64
CA ASN A 72 25.24 9.53 -4.05
C ASN A 72 26.46 8.59 -4.19
N LEU A 73 26.57 7.92 -5.35
CA LEU A 73 27.69 7.01 -5.66
C LEU A 73 29.07 7.65 -5.43
N LEU A 74 29.20 8.97 -5.60
CA LEU A 74 30.44 9.72 -5.37
C LEU A 74 30.71 9.91 -3.87
N ASP A 75 29.69 10.08 -3.05
CA ASP A 75 29.83 10.21 -1.59
C ASP A 75 30.20 8.86 -0.95
N GLN A 76 29.74 7.75 -1.51
CA GLN A 76 30.10 6.38 -1.09
C GLN A 76 31.59 6.09 -1.30
N MET A 77 32.22 6.66 -2.31
CA MET A 77 33.66 6.49 -2.55
C MET A 77 34.54 7.31 -1.60
N LEU A 78 34.03 8.41 -1.05
CA LEU A 78 34.80 9.35 -0.23
C LEU A 78 34.54 9.20 1.28
N TRP A 79 33.39 8.65 1.68
CA TRP A 79 32.97 8.62 3.09
C TRP A 79 32.38 7.26 3.52
N TRP A 80 33.20 6.25 3.57
CA TRP A 80 32.84 4.89 4.02
C TRP A 80 32.06 4.86 5.35
N ARG A 81 32.43 5.72 6.31
CA ARG A 81 31.77 5.76 7.64
C ARG A 81 30.33 6.27 7.61
N SER A 82 29.97 7.21 6.75
CA SER A 82 28.60 7.73 6.69
C SER A 82 27.65 6.75 6.00
N ALA A 83 28.13 6.04 4.98
CA ALA A 83 27.36 5.00 4.29
C ALA A 83 27.05 3.81 5.22
N GLU A 84 28.00 3.38 6.04
CA GLU A 84 27.80 2.31 7.02
C GLU A 84 26.77 2.69 8.09
N THR A 85 26.83 3.92 8.60
CA THR A 85 25.87 4.42 9.60
C THR A 85 24.46 4.51 9.00
N GLU A 86 24.32 4.97 7.76
CA GLU A 86 23.05 5.05 7.05
C GLU A 86 22.47 3.64 6.76
N GLU A 87 23.32 2.69 6.37
CA GLU A 87 22.92 1.30 6.15
C GLU A 87 22.40 0.67 7.44
N VAL A 88 23.13 0.84 8.56
CA VAL A 88 22.71 0.33 9.87
C VAL A 88 21.36 0.92 10.28
N ALA A 89 21.16 2.23 10.16
CA ALA A 89 19.91 2.88 10.51
C ALA A 89 18.74 2.37 9.63
N ASN A 90 18.95 2.23 8.32
CA ASN A 90 17.95 1.67 7.42
C ASN A 90 17.62 0.21 7.76
N ARG A 91 18.63 -0.57 8.15
CA ARG A 91 18.45 -1.96 8.55
C ARG A 91 17.63 -2.08 9.83
N GLU A 92 17.85 -1.21 10.83
CA GLU A 92 17.05 -1.19 12.05
C GLU A 92 15.57 -0.92 11.79
N VAL A 93 15.25 -0.02 10.85
CA VAL A 93 13.87 0.21 10.41
C VAL A 93 13.26 -1.06 9.81
N VAL A 94 14.00 -1.72 8.93
CA VAL A 94 13.52 -2.95 8.27
C VAL A 94 13.35 -4.10 9.25
N GLU A 95 14.26 -4.27 10.23
CA GLU A 95 14.10 -5.30 11.26
C GLU A 95 12.86 -5.05 12.13
N ARG A 96 12.55 -3.81 12.50
CA ARG A 96 11.29 -3.47 13.19
C ARG A 96 10.05 -3.83 12.37
N ILE A 97 10.08 -3.62 11.05
CA ILE A 97 8.98 -4.01 10.16
C ILE A 97 8.85 -5.52 10.06
N ILE A 98 9.97 -6.25 10.01
CA ILE A 98 9.98 -7.73 10.04
C ILE A 98 9.36 -8.25 11.32
N ASP A 99 9.69 -7.63 12.47
CA ASP A 99 9.12 -7.98 13.76
C ASP A 99 7.62 -7.66 13.81
N PHE A 100 7.23 -6.48 13.38
CA PHE A 100 5.83 -6.04 13.31
C PHE A 100 4.96 -6.99 12.46
N LEU A 101 5.47 -7.45 11.31
CA LEU A 101 4.76 -8.36 10.41
C LEU A 101 4.88 -9.84 10.80
N GLU A 102 5.55 -10.16 11.91
CA GLU A 102 5.74 -11.52 12.41
C GLU A 102 6.40 -12.47 11.39
N ILE A 103 7.41 -11.96 10.66
CA ILE A 103 8.10 -12.70 9.59
C ILE A 103 9.61 -12.94 9.88
N GLN A 104 10.01 -12.89 11.14
CA GLN A 104 11.41 -13.09 11.56
C GLN A 104 11.98 -14.43 11.09
N ALA A 105 11.17 -15.49 11.18
CA ALA A 105 11.58 -16.85 10.84
C ALA A 105 12.02 -16.99 9.36
N ILE A 106 11.46 -16.13 8.48
CA ILE A 106 11.72 -16.18 7.04
C ILE A 106 12.63 -15.06 6.54
N ARG A 107 13.19 -14.23 7.43
CA ARG A 107 13.95 -13.02 7.06
C ARG A 107 15.08 -13.26 6.05
N LYS A 108 15.74 -14.43 6.11
CA LYS A 108 16.82 -14.83 5.20
C LYS A 108 16.37 -15.71 4.05
N THR A 109 15.09 -16.07 4.00
CA THR A 109 14.53 -16.94 2.96
C THR A 109 14.32 -16.15 1.66
N PRO A 110 14.74 -16.67 0.51
CA PRO A 110 14.40 -16.10 -0.78
C PRO A 110 12.87 -16.07 -0.97
N VAL A 111 12.33 -14.89 -1.32
CA VAL A 111 10.86 -14.68 -1.35
C VAL A 111 10.15 -15.57 -2.38
N GLY A 112 10.84 -15.99 -3.43
CA GLY A 112 10.29 -16.92 -4.42
C GLY A 112 9.99 -18.32 -3.89
N ARG A 113 10.46 -18.66 -2.68
CA ARG A 113 10.18 -19.94 -1.99
C ARG A 113 9.06 -19.85 -0.96
N LEU A 114 8.55 -18.65 -0.70
CA LEU A 114 7.52 -18.42 0.30
C LEU A 114 6.14 -18.75 -0.23
N PRO A 115 5.22 -19.26 0.62
CA PRO A 115 3.80 -19.29 0.33
C PRO A 115 3.27 -17.91 -0.05
N TYR A 116 2.18 -17.86 -0.80
CA TYR A 116 1.62 -16.63 -1.35
C TYR A 116 1.28 -15.58 -0.28
N GLY A 117 0.62 -15.97 0.82
CA GLY A 117 0.27 -15.07 1.92
C GLY A 117 1.51 -14.42 2.55
N LEU A 118 2.62 -15.18 2.74
CA LEU A 118 3.87 -14.62 3.24
C LEU A 118 4.53 -13.67 2.23
N GLN A 119 4.43 -13.94 0.92
CA GLN A 119 4.90 -12.99 -0.09
C GLN A 119 4.13 -11.66 -0.01
N LYS A 120 2.82 -11.70 0.22
CA LYS A 120 1.99 -10.50 0.42
C LYS A 120 2.39 -9.73 1.69
N ARG A 121 2.72 -10.41 2.80
CA ARG A 121 3.27 -9.74 3.99
C ARG A 121 4.62 -9.05 3.68
N VAL A 122 5.50 -9.70 2.91
CA VAL A 122 6.77 -9.08 2.49
C VAL A 122 6.53 -7.87 1.60
N GLU A 123 5.55 -7.91 0.70
CA GLU A 123 5.17 -6.78 -0.15
C GLU A 123 4.68 -5.59 0.69
N LEU A 124 3.83 -5.85 1.69
CA LEU A 124 3.41 -4.85 2.67
C LEU A 124 4.61 -4.27 3.41
N GLY A 125 5.52 -5.12 3.91
CA GLY A 125 6.73 -4.69 4.60
C GLY A 125 7.63 -3.80 3.75
N ARG A 126 7.77 -4.10 2.46
CA ARG A 126 8.53 -3.26 1.53
C ARG A 126 7.88 -1.88 1.35
N ALA A 127 6.55 -1.82 1.29
CA ALA A 127 5.84 -0.55 1.19
C ALA A 127 5.96 0.26 2.50
N LEU A 128 5.89 -0.39 3.67
CA LEU A 128 6.08 0.23 4.98
C LEU A 128 7.50 0.75 5.19
N ALA A 129 8.51 0.09 4.59
CA ALA A 129 9.90 0.53 4.67
C ALA A 129 10.13 1.92 4.06
N ALA A 130 9.25 2.39 3.20
CA ALA A 130 9.24 3.77 2.72
C ALA A 130 8.71 4.79 3.75
N GLU A 131 8.29 4.36 4.96
CA GLU A 131 7.68 5.20 6.00
C GLU A 131 6.59 6.12 5.43
N PRO A 132 5.57 5.56 4.75
CA PRO A 132 4.60 6.35 4.01
C PRO A 132 3.62 7.07 4.94
N LYS A 133 3.18 8.27 4.52
CA LYS A 133 2.04 8.98 5.11
C LYS A 133 0.72 8.51 4.51
N LEU A 134 0.77 8.03 3.27
CA LEU A 134 -0.35 7.43 2.55
C LEU A 134 0.10 6.11 1.92
N LEU A 135 -0.55 5.03 2.31
CA LEU A 135 -0.34 3.70 1.76
C LEU A 135 -1.52 3.30 0.87
N LEU A 136 -1.23 3.00 -0.38
CA LEU A 136 -2.22 2.56 -1.37
C LEU A 136 -2.13 1.05 -1.51
N LEU A 137 -3.18 0.33 -1.15
CA LEU A 137 -3.28 -1.13 -1.22
C LEU A 137 -4.29 -1.53 -2.30
N ASP A 138 -3.83 -2.26 -3.30
CA ASP A 138 -4.63 -2.71 -4.44
C ASP A 138 -4.89 -4.22 -4.32
N GLU A 139 -6.07 -4.60 -3.79
CA GLU A 139 -6.50 -5.98 -3.52
C GLU A 139 -5.45 -6.80 -2.73
N PRO A 140 -5.01 -6.31 -1.55
CA PRO A 140 -3.92 -6.96 -0.81
C PRO A 140 -4.28 -8.37 -0.32
N MET A 141 -5.56 -8.69 -0.19
CA MET A 141 -6.07 -9.96 0.33
C MET A 141 -6.53 -10.94 -0.77
N ALA A 142 -6.40 -10.54 -2.04
CA ALA A 142 -6.76 -11.42 -3.15
C ALA A 142 -5.96 -12.73 -3.13
N GLY A 143 -6.64 -13.87 -3.25
CA GLY A 143 -6.01 -15.19 -3.25
C GLY A 143 -5.58 -15.74 -1.89
N MET A 144 -5.89 -15.04 -0.80
CA MET A 144 -5.65 -15.49 0.57
C MET A 144 -6.80 -16.35 1.10
N ASN A 145 -6.48 -17.30 1.99
CA ASN A 145 -7.49 -18.01 2.79
C ASN A 145 -8.03 -17.10 3.91
N VAL A 146 -8.99 -17.61 4.69
CA VAL A 146 -9.68 -16.82 5.74
C VAL A 146 -8.71 -16.33 6.80
N GLU A 147 -7.87 -17.22 7.34
CA GLU A 147 -6.89 -16.91 8.38
C GLU A 147 -5.86 -15.87 7.90
N GLU A 148 -5.35 -16.03 6.69
CA GLU A 148 -4.42 -15.06 6.08
C GLU A 148 -5.06 -13.68 5.87
N LYS A 149 -6.37 -13.63 5.54
CA LYS A 149 -7.12 -12.37 5.42
C LYS A 149 -7.31 -11.69 6.78
N GLU A 150 -7.63 -12.46 7.83
CA GLU A 150 -7.78 -11.94 9.19
C GLU A 150 -6.46 -11.33 9.68
N ASP A 151 -5.35 -12.05 9.49
CA ASP A 151 -4.02 -11.54 9.81
C ASP A 151 -3.69 -10.25 9.04
N MET A 152 -3.95 -10.23 7.72
CA MET A 152 -3.68 -9.05 6.90
C MET A 152 -4.56 -7.87 7.31
N SER A 153 -5.82 -8.09 7.66
CA SER A 153 -6.73 -7.07 8.19
C SER A 153 -6.18 -6.47 9.49
N ARG A 154 -5.71 -7.31 10.40
CA ARG A 154 -5.07 -6.88 11.65
C ARG A 154 -3.84 -6.01 11.36
N PHE A 155 -2.92 -6.47 10.52
CA PHE A 155 -1.74 -5.66 10.15
C PHE A 155 -2.11 -4.32 9.53
N ILE A 156 -3.15 -4.25 8.69
CA ILE A 156 -3.61 -3.00 8.09
C ILE A 156 -4.12 -2.03 9.16
N LEU A 157 -4.90 -2.51 10.14
CA LEU A 157 -5.36 -1.69 11.25
C LEU A 157 -4.20 -1.23 12.13
N ASP A 158 -3.29 -2.15 12.50
CA ASP A 158 -2.12 -1.85 13.31
C ASP A 158 -1.17 -0.83 12.62
N VAL A 159 -1.05 -0.88 11.28
CA VAL A 159 -0.29 0.13 10.51
C VAL A 159 -0.90 1.52 10.65
N ASN A 160 -2.22 1.63 10.65
CA ASN A 160 -2.88 2.92 10.85
C ASN A 160 -2.69 3.42 12.28
N ASP A 161 -2.88 2.54 13.27
CA ASP A 161 -2.85 2.89 14.69
C ASP A 161 -1.42 3.19 15.18
N GLU A 162 -0.43 2.35 14.84
CA GLU A 162 0.93 2.47 15.37
C GLU A 162 1.81 3.45 14.57
N PHE A 163 1.66 3.49 13.23
CA PHE A 163 2.48 4.36 12.37
C PHE A 163 1.77 5.65 11.97
N GLY A 164 0.47 5.81 12.26
CA GLY A 164 -0.32 6.96 11.85
C GLY A 164 -0.43 7.10 10.33
N THR A 165 -0.23 6.00 9.60
CA THR A 165 -0.28 5.97 8.13
C THR A 165 -1.73 5.95 7.67
N THR A 166 -2.13 6.90 6.84
CA THR A 166 -3.43 6.84 6.17
C THR A 166 -3.41 5.75 5.10
N ILE A 167 -4.43 4.88 5.09
CA ILE A 167 -4.51 3.77 4.14
C ILE A 167 -5.69 3.98 3.20
N ALA A 168 -5.44 3.85 1.90
CA ALA A 168 -6.47 3.75 0.88
C ALA A 168 -6.44 2.33 0.28
N LEU A 169 -7.49 1.56 0.54
CA LEU A 169 -7.62 0.15 0.22
C LEU A 169 -8.63 -0.04 -0.92
N ILE A 170 -8.24 -0.79 -1.95
CA ILE A 170 -9.19 -1.36 -2.91
C ILE A 170 -9.40 -2.81 -2.53
N GLU A 171 -10.65 -3.16 -2.26
CA GLU A 171 -11.08 -4.54 -2.02
C GLU A 171 -12.46 -4.79 -2.63
N HIS A 172 -12.77 -6.04 -2.87
CA HIS A 172 -14.07 -6.50 -3.36
C HIS A 172 -14.77 -7.43 -2.37
N ASP A 173 -14.08 -7.83 -1.29
CA ASP A 173 -14.66 -8.55 -0.16
C ASP A 173 -15.35 -7.53 0.77
N MET A 174 -16.68 -7.41 0.62
CA MET A 174 -17.46 -6.43 1.38
C MET A 174 -17.40 -6.67 2.89
N GLY A 175 -17.27 -7.94 3.33
CA GLY A 175 -17.10 -8.25 4.75
C GLY A 175 -15.89 -7.55 5.31
N VAL A 176 -14.75 -7.78 4.69
CA VAL A 176 -13.47 -7.15 5.07
C VAL A 176 -13.57 -5.62 5.04
N VAL A 177 -14.09 -5.04 3.95
CA VAL A 177 -14.19 -3.58 3.81
C VAL A 177 -15.04 -2.96 4.94
N MET A 178 -16.18 -3.58 5.26
CA MET A 178 -17.08 -3.06 6.28
C MET A 178 -16.54 -3.21 7.70
N ASP A 179 -15.62 -4.16 7.93
CA ASP A 179 -15.03 -4.42 9.24
C ASP A 179 -13.84 -3.50 9.54
N ILE A 180 -13.05 -3.10 8.52
CA ILE A 180 -11.79 -2.37 8.76
C ILE A 180 -11.80 -0.91 8.28
N ALA A 181 -12.77 -0.47 7.47
CA ALA A 181 -12.75 0.86 6.90
C ALA A 181 -13.51 1.89 7.77
N ASP A 182 -12.91 3.06 8.01
CA ASP A 182 -13.61 4.21 8.60
C ASP A 182 -14.56 4.88 7.61
N ARG A 183 -14.17 4.86 6.32
CA ARG A 183 -14.91 5.48 5.22
C ARG A 183 -14.84 4.63 3.97
N VAL A 184 -15.96 4.47 3.31
CA VAL A 184 -16.10 3.68 2.08
C VAL A 184 -16.53 4.57 0.94
N VAL A 185 -15.82 4.51 -0.18
CA VAL A 185 -16.19 5.15 -1.44
C VAL A 185 -16.53 4.05 -2.45
N VAL A 186 -17.75 4.07 -2.96
CA VAL A 186 -18.23 3.08 -3.94
C VAL A 186 -18.19 3.70 -5.32
N MET A 187 -17.57 2.96 -6.23
CA MET A 187 -17.46 3.35 -7.64
C MET A 187 -18.15 2.31 -8.52
N ASP A 188 -18.93 2.81 -9.47
CA ASP A 188 -19.54 2.00 -10.52
C ASP A 188 -19.42 2.72 -11.87
N TYR A 189 -18.96 2.00 -12.91
CA TYR A 189 -18.70 2.53 -14.27
C TYR A 189 -18.00 3.90 -14.29
N GLY A 190 -16.99 4.09 -13.42
CA GLY A 190 -16.21 5.33 -13.32
C GLY A 190 -16.90 6.47 -12.56
N LYS A 191 -18.10 6.26 -12.01
CA LYS A 191 -18.84 7.23 -11.20
C LYS A 191 -18.80 6.86 -9.73
N LYS A 192 -18.73 7.87 -8.86
CA LYS A 192 -18.91 7.69 -7.43
C LYS A 192 -20.40 7.60 -7.12
N ILE A 193 -20.88 6.44 -6.64
CA ILE A 193 -22.28 6.18 -6.31
C ILE A 193 -22.56 6.14 -4.81
N GLY A 194 -21.52 6.04 -3.98
CA GLY A 194 -21.61 6.06 -2.52
C GLY A 194 -20.36 6.63 -1.89
N ASP A 195 -20.52 7.29 -0.73
CA ASP A 195 -19.41 7.88 0.03
C ASP A 195 -19.90 8.13 1.47
N GLY A 196 -19.32 7.47 2.44
CA GLY A 196 -19.70 7.58 3.85
C GLY A 196 -19.10 6.49 4.71
N THR A 197 -19.59 6.38 5.93
CA THR A 197 -19.25 5.28 6.84
C THR A 197 -19.74 3.94 6.27
N PRO A 198 -19.18 2.80 6.71
CA PRO A 198 -19.67 1.48 6.31
C PRO A 198 -21.19 1.32 6.46
N SER A 199 -21.76 1.82 7.57
CA SER A 199 -23.20 1.75 7.83
C SER A 199 -24.03 2.57 6.84
N GLU A 200 -23.60 3.79 6.53
CA GLU A 200 -24.26 4.67 5.56
C GLU A 200 -24.23 4.07 4.15
N VAL A 201 -23.07 3.55 3.74
CA VAL A 201 -22.91 2.93 2.43
C VAL A 201 -23.74 1.65 2.29
N ARG A 202 -23.82 0.84 3.35
CA ARG A 202 -24.67 -0.37 3.38
C ARG A 202 -26.16 -0.05 3.23
N ALA A 203 -26.62 1.12 3.72
CA ALA A 203 -28.00 1.56 3.62
C ALA A 203 -28.31 2.33 2.32
N ASN A 204 -27.30 2.61 1.50
CA ASN A 204 -27.48 3.39 0.27
C ASN A 204 -28.10 2.54 -0.85
N GLN A 205 -29.29 2.92 -1.32
CA GLN A 205 -30.02 2.15 -2.33
C GLN A 205 -29.25 2.02 -3.65
N ALA A 206 -28.59 3.07 -4.12
CA ALA A 206 -27.78 3.01 -5.35
C ALA A 206 -26.61 2.01 -5.25
N VAL A 207 -26.02 1.86 -4.06
CA VAL A 207 -24.96 0.87 -3.79
C VAL A 207 -25.55 -0.55 -3.78
N ILE A 208 -26.70 -0.73 -3.13
CA ILE A 208 -27.42 -2.03 -3.08
C ILE A 208 -27.78 -2.48 -4.48
N ASP A 209 -28.35 -1.60 -5.29
CA ASP A 209 -28.78 -1.90 -6.66
C ASP A 209 -27.60 -2.26 -7.56
N ALA A 210 -26.49 -1.51 -7.47
CA ALA A 210 -25.25 -1.81 -8.20
C ALA A 210 -24.63 -3.14 -7.79
N TYR A 211 -24.69 -3.49 -6.50
CA TYR A 211 -24.17 -4.77 -5.98
C TYR A 211 -25.03 -5.96 -6.41
N LEU A 212 -26.36 -5.80 -6.42
CA LEU A 212 -27.32 -6.84 -6.85
C LEU A 212 -27.42 -6.96 -8.37
N GLY A 213 -26.76 -6.08 -9.13
CA GLY A 213 -26.81 -6.10 -10.59
C GLY A 213 -28.17 -5.69 -11.16
N VAL A 214 -28.95 -4.91 -10.40
CA VAL A 214 -30.21 -4.34 -10.88
C VAL A 214 -29.84 -3.22 -11.86
N ALA A 215 -30.13 -3.45 -13.14
CA ALA A 215 -29.92 -2.44 -14.17
C ALA A 215 -30.84 -1.24 -13.91
N HIS A 216 -30.25 -0.07 -13.78
CA HIS A 216 -30.97 1.18 -13.89
C HIS A 216 -31.11 1.48 -15.39
N ASP A 217 -32.35 1.43 -15.89
CA ASP A 217 -32.76 1.93 -17.21
C ASP A 217 -32.57 3.44 -17.33
#